data_189779e8bf69f8aeb44c94284d739646
#
_entry.id   189779e8bf69f8aeb44c94284d739646
#
_cell.length_a   1.000
_cell.length_b   1.000
_cell.length_c   1.000
_cell.angle_alpha   90.00
_cell.angle_beta   90.00
_cell.angle_gamma   90.00
#
_symmetry.space_group_name_H-M   'P 1'
#
loop_
_entity.id
_entity.type
_entity.pdbx_description
1 polymer ?
#
loop_
_entity_poly.entity_id
_entity_poly.type
_entity_poly.pdbx_seq_one_letter_code
_entity_poly.pdbx_strand_id
1 'polypeptide(L)'
;MFKPLFRVILLTVLCIFLLSYSEVEEQRVTDMKLLWGAVDIPPKIAADYIHTVIDAHRRFYSQHIVDRLAKTQSLQATEDWAHEGTLLLPDQFLLASSQTANNQGIGMRYRLMSLWPINERNAPKSELEKIGLKAVVDNPKEPFTWIVDKGSSQYFQAIYPDFAVAQSCTSCHNNHAKSPRNNFKMGDVMGGIIINLPLGKRKVSKVDLKVLLPPEVVANYIHSVVASHRHVYSKYIVDRLQDKNILRSTENWLQEKALPLPAQFLMETSQVVRDRRLGLDFRLISLQPINRSNGPANEFERVGLEAVEVHPARPYIGQTRLGGRDIFQAIYPDLAVSQGCIACHNAHPQSPKKDYRMNDVMGGIVVTLYLQ
;
A
#
# COMPACT_ATOMS: atom_id res chain seq x y z
N MET A 1 -48.71 26.54 19.99
CA MET A 1 -47.47 27.17 20.53
C MET A 1 -46.57 26.14 21.24
N PHE A 2 -46.39 24.90 20.68
CA PHE A 2 -45.62 23.80 21.31
C PHE A 2 -44.49 23.21 20.45
N LYS A 3 -44.15 23.85 19.32
CA LYS A 3 -43.15 23.28 18.37
C LYS A 3 -41.65 23.52 18.71
N PRO A 4 -41.20 24.55 19.46
CA PRO A 4 -39.77 24.72 19.70
C PRO A 4 -39.24 23.80 20.83
N LEU A 5 -40.03 23.46 21.82
CA LEU A 5 -39.58 22.69 22.98
C LEU A 5 -39.27 21.21 22.60
N PHE A 6 -40.03 20.63 21.67
CA PHE A 6 -39.85 19.26 21.22
C PHE A 6 -38.56 19.10 20.38
N ARG A 7 -38.15 20.12 19.62
CA ARG A 7 -36.88 20.12 18.85
C ARG A 7 -35.65 20.23 19.76
N VAL A 8 -35.73 20.98 20.85
CA VAL A 8 -34.63 21.10 21.82
C VAL A 8 -34.44 19.81 22.57
N ILE A 9 -35.52 19.15 23.01
CA ILE A 9 -35.47 17.86 23.71
C ILE A 9 -34.94 16.77 22.79
N LEU A 10 -35.32 16.74 21.51
CA LEU A 10 -34.83 15.75 20.54
C LEU A 10 -33.33 15.91 20.25
N LEU A 11 -32.85 17.16 20.15
CA LEU A 11 -31.42 17.48 19.95
C LEU A 11 -30.58 17.13 21.19
N THR A 12 -31.08 17.40 22.40
CA THR A 12 -30.37 17.04 23.64
C THR A 12 -30.31 15.52 23.84
N VAL A 13 -31.39 14.80 23.57
CA VAL A 13 -31.39 13.33 23.62
C VAL A 13 -30.46 12.73 22.59
N LEU A 14 -30.41 13.27 21.36
CA LEU A 14 -29.48 12.82 20.31
C LEU A 14 -28.03 13.10 20.68
N CYS A 15 -27.71 14.28 21.25
CA CYS A 15 -26.37 14.59 21.75
C CYS A 15 -25.94 13.69 22.90
N ILE A 16 -26.85 13.36 23.83
CA ILE A 16 -26.55 12.45 24.95
C ILE A 16 -26.31 11.04 24.42
N PHE A 17 -27.09 10.56 23.43
CA PHE A 17 -26.85 9.26 22.79
C PHE A 17 -25.53 9.21 22.01
N LEU A 18 -25.15 10.27 21.32
CA LEU A 18 -23.87 10.34 20.58
C LEU A 18 -22.68 10.41 21.54
N LEU A 19 -22.79 11.13 22.65
CA LEU A 19 -21.75 11.20 23.68
C LEU A 19 -21.60 9.86 24.42
N SER A 20 -22.70 9.21 24.80
CA SER A 20 -22.64 7.89 25.44
C SER A 20 -22.13 6.80 24.51
N TYR A 21 -22.41 6.88 23.19
CA TYR A 21 -21.88 5.96 22.21
C TYR A 21 -20.36 6.13 22.03
N SER A 22 -19.86 7.39 21.99
CA SER A 22 -18.43 7.66 21.92
C SER A 22 -17.66 7.20 23.15
N GLU A 23 -18.22 7.39 24.36
CA GLU A 23 -17.62 6.94 25.61
C GLU A 23 -17.59 5.40 25.72
N VAL A 24 -18.65 4.72 25.28
CA VAL A 24 -18.71 3.25 25.28
C VAL A 24 -17.71 2.68 24.27
N GLU A 25 -17.49 3.34 23.12
CA GLU A 25 -16.55 2.88 22.13
C GLU A 25 -15.10 3.14 22.55
N GLU A 26 -14.82 4.28 23.18
CA GLU A 26 -13.52 4.60 23.77
C GLU A 26 -13.17 3.67 24.94
N GLN A 27 -14.17 3.32 25.77
CA GLN A 27 -14.03 2.33 26.84
C GLN A 27 -13.80 0.93 26.28
N ARG A 28 -14.51 0.51 25.23
CA ARG A 28 -14.30 -0.77 24.54
C ARG A 28 -12.90 -0.90 23.96
N VAL A 29 -12.38 0.16 23.34
CA VAL A 29 -11.00 0.19 22.79
C VAL A 29 -9.98 0.14 23.93
N THR A 30 -10.25 0.80 25.05
CA THR A 30 -9.40 0.80 26.24
C THR A 30 -9.44 -0.57 26.92
N ASP A 31 -10.60 -1.17 27.06
CA ASP A 31 -10.77 -2.51 27.66
C ASP A 31 -10.16 -3.60 26.78
N MET A 32 -10.23 -3.49 25.44
CA MET A 32 -9.51 -4.40 24.52
C MET A 32 -8.00 -4.25 24.66
N LYS A 33 -7.45 -3.04 24.81
CA LYS A 33 -6.01 -2.82 25.06
C LYS A 33 -5.57 -3.39 26.42
N LEU A 34 -6.43 -3.38 27.42
CA LEU A 34 -6.16 -3.98 28.75
C LEU A 34 -6.24 -5.51 28.74
N LEU A 35 -7.11 -6.10 27.92
CA LEU A 35 -7.34 -7.55 27.87
C LEU A 35 -6.27 -8.31 27.06
N TRP A 36 -5.63 -7.68 26.06
CA TRP A 36 -4.75 -8.37 25.09
C TRP A 36 -3.28 -7.98 25.20
N GLY A 37 -2.88 -7.07 26.09
CA GLY A 37 -1.52 -6.55 26.17
C GLY A 37 -1.07 -5.98 24.81
N ALA A 38 -0.74 -4.71 24.71
CA ALA A 38 -0.33 -4.09 23.45
C ALA A 38 0.96 -4.77 22.93
N VAL A 39 0.84 -5.67 21.96
CA VAL A 39 2.01 -6.23 21.25
C VAL A 39 2.41 -5.21 20.20
N ASP A 40 3.30 -4.30 20.59
CA ASP A 40 3.85 -3.30 19.70
C ASP A 40 4.92 -3.91 18.77
N ILE A 41 5.06 -3.34 17.58
CA ILE A 41 5.91 -3.87 16.50
C ILE A 41 7.22 -3.10 16.42
N PRO A 42 8.39 -3.79 16.42
CA PRO A 42 9.68 -3.13 16.19
C PRO A 42 9.70 -2.37 14.85
N PRO A 43 10.30 -1.16 14.79
CA PRO A 43 10.37 -0.38 13.55
C PRO A 43 11.03 -1.12 12.39
N LYS A 44 12.01 -2.00 12.67
CA LYS A 44 12.63 -2.86 11.65
C LYS A 44 11.59 -3.79 11.02
N ILE A 45 10.78 -4.46 11.84
CA ILE A 45 9.72 -5.35 11.34
C ILE A 45 8.66 -4.57 10.54
N ALA A 46 8.27 -3.39 11.01
CA ALA A 46 7.36 -2.52 10.26
C ALA A 46 7.95 -2.11 8.89
N ALA A 47 9.24 -1.78 8.84
CA ALA A 47 9.94 -1.47 7.59
C ALA A 47 10.06 -2.69 6.67
N ASP A 48 10.31 -3.90 7.22
CA ASP A 48 10.34 -5.16 6.47
C ASP A 48 8.96 -5.44 5.81
N TYR A 49 7.86 -5.21 6.53
CA TYR A 49 6.50 -5.34 5.99
C TYR A 49 6.24 -4.36 4.85
N ILE A 50 6.56 -3.09 5.06
CA ILE A 50 6.38 -2.04 4.05
C ILE A 50 7.21 -2.34 2.81
N HIS A 51 8.50 -2.68 2.97
CA HIS A 51 9.37 -3.06 1.87
C HIS A 51 8.82 -4.26 1.10
N THR A 52 8.32 -5.27 1.81
CA THR A 52 7.75 -6.49 1.21
C THR A 52 6.61 -6.17 0.26
N VAL A 53 5.72 -5.25 0.65
CA VAL A 53 4.60 -4.81 -0.20
C VAL A 53 5.12 -4.00 -1.40
N ILE A 54 6.03 -3.06 -1.18
CA ILE A 54 6.62 -2.25 -2.26
C ILE A 54 7.30 -3.14 -3.29
N ASP A 55 8.13 -4.09 -2.85
CA ASP A 55 8.87 -5.00 -3.73
C ASP A 55 7.93 -5.96 -4.49
N ALA A 56 6.88 -6.49 -3.84
CA ALA A 56 5.89 -7.34 -4.50
C ALA A 56 5.17 -6.58 -5.64
N HIS A 57 4.69 -5.37 -5.38
CA HIS A 57 4.03 -4.54 -6.38
C HIS A 57 4.96 -4.15 -7.54
N ARG A 58 6.21 -3.74 -7.21
CA ARG A 58 7.21 -3.37 -8.20
C ARG A 58 7.61 -4.56 -9.09
N ARG A 59 7.85 -5.74 -8.50
CA ARG A 59 8.18 -6.97 -9.24
C ARG A 59 7.04 -7.36 -10.16
N PHE A 60 5.82 -7.41 -9.64
CA PHE A 60 4.65 -7.75 -10.44
C PHE A 60 4.49 -6.79 -11.63
N TYR A 61 4.56 -5.48 -11.37
CA TYR A 61 4.47 -4.48 -12.43
C TYR A 61 5.57 -4.65 -13.50
N SER A 62 6.82 -4.84 -13.08
CA SER A 62 7.95 -4.98 -14.01
C SER A 62 7.85 -6.26 -14.85
N GLN A 63 7.56 -7.40 -14.23
CA GLN A 63 7.60 -8.71 -14.89
C GLN A 63 6.32 -9.03 -15.66
N HIS A 64 5.16 -8.83 -15.02
CA HIS A 64 3.87 -9.28 -15.56
C HIS A 64 3.15 -8.21 -16.38
N ILE A 65 3.55 -6.95 -16.28
CA ILE A 65 2.97 -5.88 -17.09
C ILE A 65 4.01 -5.38 -18.10
N VAL A 66 5.10 -4.76 -17.67
CA VAL A 66 6.06 -4.13 -18.58
C VAL A 66 6.74 -5.17 -19.47
N ASP A 67 7.43 -6.17 -18.91
CA ASP A 67 8.17 -7.17 -19.70
C ASP A 67 7.24 -8.04 -20.56
N ARG A 68 6.08 -8.43 -20.02
CA ARG A 68 5.11 -9.25 -20.77
C ARG A 68 4.58 -8.51 -21.98
N LEU A 69 4.15 -7.25 -21.84
CA LEU A 69 3.60 -6.48 -22.94
C LEU A 69 4.67 -6.08 -23.96
N ALA A 70 5.91 -5.83 -23.52
CA ALA A 70 7.04 -5.61 -24.40
C ALA A 70 7.37 -6.86 -25.22
N LYS A 71 7.43 -8.05 -24.60
CA LYS A 71 7.68 -9.33 -25.29
C LYS A 71 6.63 -9.67 -26.34
N THR A 72 5.37 -9.36 -26.06
CA THR A 72 4.27 -9.56 -27.00
C THR A 72 4.13 -8.44 -28.03
N GLN A 73 5.05 -7.46 -28.02
CA GLN A 73 5.06 -6.27 -28.87
C GLN A 73 3.72 -5.49 -28.81
N SER A 74 3.03 -5.60 -27.67
CA SER A 74 1.73 -4.96 -27.50
C SER A 74 1.86 -3.51 -27.01
N LEU A 75 2.79 -3.25 -26.07
CA LEU A 75 3.03 -1.92 -25.52
C LEU A 75 4.41 -1.85 -24.86
N GLN A 76 5.10 -0.72 -25.06
CA GLN A 76 6.39 -0.43 -24.44
C GLN A 76 6.21 0.48 -23.22
N ALA A 77 7.21 0.49 -22.34
CA ALA A 77 7.34 1.50 -21.28
C ALA A 77 8.40 2.53 -21.70
N THR A 78 8.10 3.83 -21.55
CA THR A 78 8.98 4.92 -21.94
C THR A 78 9.03 6.03 -20.89
N GLU A 79 10.03 6.90 -20.98
CA GLU A 79 10.16 8.05 -20.07
C GLU A 79 9.01 9.06 -20.26
N ASP A 80 8.57 9.28 -21.49
CA ASP A 80 7.49 10.22 -21.84
C ASP A 80 6.12 9.52 -22.01
N TRP A 81 5.85 8.54 -21.14
CA TRP A 81 4.65 7.71 -21.17
C TRP A 81 3.33 8.48 -21.27
N ALA A 82 3.29 9.68 -20.70
CA ALA A 82 2.06 10.48 -20.65
C ALA A 82 1.65 10.98 -22.04
N HIS A 83 2.62 11.42 -22.85
CA HIS A 83 2.40 11.93 -24.20
C HIS A 83 2.38 10.80 -25.23
N GLU A 84 3.26 9.84 -25.12
CA GLU A 84 3.42 8.74 -26.10
C GLU A 84 2.35 7.64 -25.99
N GLY A 85 1.54 7.65 -24.95
CA GLY A 85 0.52 6.61 -24.76
C GLY A 85 1.11 5.24 -24.39
N THR A 86 2.32 5.22 -23.86
CA THR A 86 3.05 4.02 -23.42
C THR A 86 2.85 3.73 -21.93
N LEU A 87 3.50 2.69 -21.40
CA LEU A 87 3.52 2.39 -19.96
C LEU A 87 4.53 3.28 -19.23
N LEU A 88 4.28 3.54 -17.95
CA LEU A 88 5.28 4.09 -17.03
C LEU A 88 6.48 3.13 -16.96
N LEU A 89 7.69 3.68 -16.85
CA LEU A 89 8.83 2.87 -16.42
C LEU A 89 8.62 2.37 -14.98
N PRO A 90 9.19 1.21 -14.58
CA PRO A 90 9.04 0.69 -13.23
C PRO A 90 9.46 1.64 -12.10
N ASP A 91 10.48 2.47 -12.33
CA ASP A 91 10.90 3.50 -11.38
C ASP A 91 9.92 4.68 -11.32
N GLN A 92 9.33 5.08 -12.45
CA GLN A 92 8.28 6.11 -12.49
C GLN A 92 6.99 5.64 -11.80
N PHE A 93 6.60 4.36 -11.95
CA PHE A 93 5.50 3.76 -11.21
C PHE A 93 5.75 3.85 -9.70
N LEU A 94 6.95 3.48 -9.24
CA LEU A 94 7.32 3.56 -7.83
C LEU A 94 7.38 5.01 -7.34
N LEU A 95 7.92 5.93 -8.13
CA LEU A 95 7.98 7.36 -7.81
C LEU A 95 6.59 7.96 -7.63
N ALA A 96 5.69 7.75 -8.60
CA ALA A 96 4.31 8.23 -8.52
C ALA A 96 3.57 7.67 -7.30
N SER A 97 3.76 6.37 -7.01
CA SER A 97 3.16 5.70 -5.85
C SER A 97 3.72 6.26 -4.54
N SER A 98 5.03 6.51 -4.46
CA SER A 98 5.64 7.09 -3.26
C SER A 98 5.19 8.52 -3.01
N GLN A 99 5.01 9.33 -4.06
CA GLN A 99 4.47 10.67 -3.96
C GLN A 99 3.02 10.64 -3.45
N THR A 100 2.20 9.73 -3.98
CA THR A 100 0.81 9.54 -3.53
C THR A 100 0.75 9.14 -2.06
N ALA A 101 1.58 8.20 -1.61
CA ALA A 101 1.66 7.78 -0.21
C ALA A 101 2.16 8.93 0.70
N ASN A 102 3.19 9.65 0.28
CA ASN A 102 3.78 10.75 1.04
C ASN A 102 2.78 11.91 1.26
N ASN A 103 1.87 12.12 0.30
CA ASN A 103 0.85 13.18 0.37
C ASN A 103 -0.31 12.86 1.32
N GLN A 104 -0.44 11.62 1.80
CA GLN A 104 -1.45 11.24 2.78
C GLN A 104 -1.17 11.76 4.20
N GLY A 105 0.02 12.32 4.45
CA GLY A 105 0.34 13.00 5.71
C GLY A 105 0.56 12.09 6.92
N ILE A 106 0.63 10.77 6.73
CA ILE A 106 0.83 9.78 7.80
C ILE A 106 2.26 9.74 8.36
N GLY A 107 3.17 10.54 7.80
CA GLY A 107 4.55 10.70 8.27
C GLY A 107 5.54 9.66 7.73
N MET A 108 5.10 8.47 7.35
CA MET A 108 5.93 7.48 6.66
C MET A 108 6.26 7.96 5.25
N ARG A 109 7.50 7.74 4.83
CA ARG A 109 7.96 8.08 3.47
C ARG A 109 8.89 6.99 2.95
N TYR A 110 8.86 6.78 1.64
CA TYR A 110 9.82 5.94 0.96
C TYR A 110 10.21 6.55 -0.40
N ARG A 111 11.38 6.17 -0.91
CA ARG A 111 11.85 6.54 -2.26
C ARG A 111 12.88 5.55 -2.78
N LEU A 112 12.99 5.50 -4.09
CA LEU A 112 14.08 4.82 -4.78
C LEU A 112 15.34 5.71 -4.81
N MET A 113 16.51 5.09 -4.72
CA MET A 113 17.81 5.76 -4.92
C MET A 113 18.84 4.79 -5.50
N SER A 114 19.88 5.34 -6.15
CA SER A 114 20.96 4.55 -6.76
C SER A 114 22.32 5.24 -6.60
N LEU A 115 23.40 4.42 -6.53
CA LEU A 115 24.76 4.91 -6.70
C LEU A 115 25.08 5.25 -8.15
N TRP A 116 24.22 4.78 -9.08
CA TRP A 116 24.35 4.98 -10.52
C TRP A 116 23.03 5.54 -11.10
N PRO A 117 22.61 6.73 -10.63
CA PRO A 117 21.31 7.28 -11.00
C PRO A 117 21.34 7.79 -12.44
N ILE A 118 20.36 7.38 -13.27
CA ILE A 118 20.09 8.01 -14.57
C ILE A 118 19.47 9.40 -14.32
N ASN A 119 18.55 9.48 -13.37
CA ASN A 119 17.98 10.73 -12.87
C ASN A 119 18.69 11.13 -11.56
N GLU A 120 19.41 12.23 -11.57
CA GLU A 120 20.17 12.76 -10.43
C GLU A 120 19.32 12.97 -9.16
N ARG A 121 18.01 13.15 -9.30
CA ARG A 121 17.10 13.25 -8.14
C ARG A 121 17.03 11.94 -7.33
N ASN A 122 17.43 10.82 -7.93
CA ASN A 122 17.50 9.51 -7.31
C ASN A 122 18.89 9.23 -6.68
N ALA A 123 19.81 10.20 -6.66
CA ALA A 123 21.06 10.07 -5.92
C ALA A 123 20.80 10.06 -4.39
N PRO A 124 21.73 9.48 -3.58
CA PRO A 124 21.74 9.64 -2.12
C PRO A 124 21.77 11.12 -1.73
N LYS A 125 20.99 11.51 -0.71
CA LYS A 125 20.87 12.92 -0.25
C LYS A 125 21.74 13.25 0.95
N SER A 126 22.41 12.25 1.52
CA SER A 126 23.34 12.40 2.65
C SER A 126 24.46 11.37 2.56
N GLU A 127 25.55 11.62 3.27
CA GLU A 127 26.66 10.66 3.33
C GLU A 127 26.21 9.33 3.97
N LEU A 128 25.32 9.37 4.96
CA LEU A 128 24.80 8.15 5.59
C LEU A 128 23.92 7.33 4.65
N GLU A 129 23.12 7.97 3.81
CA GLU A 129 22.39 7.28 2.74
C GLU A 129 23.33 6.63 1.72
N LYS A 130 24.44 7.30 1.37
CA LYS A 130 25.45 6.76 0.46
C LYS A 130 26.17 5.55 1.07
N ILE A 131 26.57 5.64 2.34
CA ILE A 131 27.16 4.52 3.09
C ILE A 131 26.19 3.34 3.14
N GLY A 132 24.94 3.58 3.53
CA GLY A 132 23.93 2.53 3.64
C GLY A 132 23.59 1.90 2.29
N LEU A 133 23.51 2.71 1.22
CA LEU A 133 23.29 2.19 -0.13
C LEU A 133 24.47 1.32 -0.61
N LYS A 134 25.70 1.75 -0.30
CA LYS A 134 26.89 0.93 -0.58
C LYS A 134 26.86 -0.39 0.20
N ALA A 135 26.48 -0.35 1.47
CA ALA A 135 26.40 -1.54 2.31
C ALA A 135 25.40 -2.58 1.76
N VAL A 136 24.22 -2.17 1.27
CA VAL A 136 23.25 -3.11 0.67
C VAL A 136 23.64 -3.57 -0.74
N VAL A 137 24.47 -2.82 -1.45
CA VAL A 137 25.07 -3.28 -2.71
C VAL A 137 26.12 -4.36 -2.44
N ASP A 138 26.97 -4.17 -1.43
CA ASP A 138 28.04 -5.10 -1.05
C ASP A 138 27.49 -6.37 -0.36
N ASN A 139 26.44 -6.24 0.45
CA ASN A 139 25.76 -7.35 1.14
C ASN A 139 24.21 -7.20 1.08
N PRO A 140 23.56 -7.66 0.01
CA PRO A 140 22.14 -7.47 -0.19
C PRO A 140 21.22 -8.37 0.66
N LYS A 141 21.76 -9.18 1.55
CA LYS A 141 20.97 -10.09 2.40
C LYS A 141 20.26 -9.38 3.55
N GLU A 142 20.85 -8.28 4.01
CA GLU A 142 20.35 -7.52 5.15
C GLU A 142 20.14 -6.05 4.77
N PRO A 143 19.06 -5.41 5.25
CA PRO A 143 18.88 -3.98 5.08
C PRO A 143 19.88 -3.21 5.94
N PHE A 144 20.30 -2.03 5.49
CA PHE A 144 21.06 -1.10 6.31
C PHE A 144 20.08 -0.20 7.08
N THR A 145 20.18 -0.20 8.42
CA THR A 145 19.22 0.51 9.28
C THR A 145 19.91 1.43 10.27
N TRP A 146 19.26 2.57 10.55
CA TRP A 146 19.73 3.52 11.57
C TRP A 146 18.60 4.39 12.08
N ILE A 147 18.85 5.11 13.18
CA ILE A 147 17.96 6.14 13.71
C ILE A 147 18.58 7.51 13.44
N VAL A 148 17.76 8.47 12.97
CA VAL A 148 18.18 9.84 12.73
C VAL A 148 17.29 10.82 13.48
N ASP A 149 17.92 11.84 14.07
CA ASP A 149 17.23 12.96 14.66
C ASP A 149 17.01 14.07 13.60
N LYS A 150 15.77 14.52 13.44
CA LYS A 150 15.40 15.65 12.57
C LYS A 150 14.61 16.67 13.41
N GLY A 151 15.32 17.70 13.91
CA GLY A 151 14.73 18.65 14.86
C GLY A 151 14.32 17.97 16.16
N SER A 152 13.05 18.11 16.56
CA SER A 152 12.49 17.47 17.76
C SER A 152 11.99 16.03 17.54
N SER A 153 12.09 15.50 16.34
CA SER A 153 11.53 14.19 15.97
C SER A 153 12.63 13.21 15.63
N GLN A 154 12.39 11.93 15.95
CA GLN A 154 13.24 10.82 15.56
C GLN A 154 12.58 10.01 14.45
N TYR A 155 13.42 9.46 13.56
CA TYR A 155 13.01 8.59 12.47
C TYR A 155 13.86 7.34 12.44
N PHE A 156 13.22 6.19 12.27
CA PHE A 156 13.90 4.98 11.85
C PHE A 156 14.03 5.00 10.33
N GLN A 157 15.22 4.74 9.82
CA GLN A 157 15.51 4.65 8.40
C GLN A 157 16.06 3.26 8.07
N ALA A 158 15.57 2.70 6.96
CA ALA A 158 16.03 1.42 6.44
C ALA A 158 16.23 1.51 4.93
N ILE A 159 17.35 1.03 4.45
CA ILE A 159 17.64 0.87 3.01
C ILE A 159 17.62 -0.62 2.68
N TYR A 160 16.78 -0.98 1.74
CA TYR A 160 16.67 -2.32 1.18
C TYR A 160 17.27 -2.36 -0.23
N PRO A 161 17.90 -3.47 -0.65
CA PRO A 161 18.42 -3.59 -2.00
C PRO A 161 17.29 -3.58 -3.03
N ASP A 162 17.52 -2.87 -4.13
CA ASP A 162 16.64 -2.87 -5.29
C ASP A 162 17.29 -3.64 -6.43
N PHE A 163 16.72 -4.82 -6.73
CA PHE A 163 17.30 -5.75 -7.69
C PHE A 163 16.79 -5.52 -9.13
N ALA A 164 17.61 -5.87 -10.11
CA ALA A 164 17.19 -6.06 -11.49
C ALA A 164 16.29 -7.29 -11.59
N VAL A 165 14.98 -7.09 -11.49
CA VAL A 165 13.98 -8.18 -11.41
C VAL A 165 13.33 -8.49 -12.75
N ALA A 166 13.56 -7.68 -13.78
CA ALA A 166 12.96 -7.77 -15.09
C ALA A 166 13.96 -7.38 -16.19
N GLN A 167 13.79 -7.93 -17.39
CA GLN A 167 14.68 -7.63 -18.51
C GLN A 167 14.64 -6.14 -18.87
N SER A 168 13.49 -5.50 -18.73
CA SER A 168 13.33 -4.05 -18.91
C SER A 168 14.26 -3.24 -18.03
N CYS A 169 14.55 -3.68 -16.79
CA CYS A 169 15.49 -2.99 -15.89
C CYS A 169 16.90 -2.93 -16.51
N THR A 170 17.45 -4.09 -16.86
CA THR A 170 18.81 -4.19 -17.39
C THR A 170 18.93 -3.58 -18.77
N SER A 171 17.92 -3.78 -19.64
CA SER A 171 17.93 -3.21 -20.99
C SER A 171 17.92 -1.68 -20.98
N CYS A 172 17.05 -1.07 -20.17
CA CYS A 172 17.00 0.38 -20.05
C CYS A 172 18.31 0.93 -19.48
N HIS A 173 18.76 0.43 -18.32
CA HIS A 173 19.96 0.96 -17.67
C HIS A 173 21.25 0.75 -18.46
N ASN A 174 21.38 -0.36 -19.20
CA ASN A 174 22.58 -0.62 -19.97
C ASN A 174 22.66 0.16 -21.30
N ASN A 175 21.52 0.58 -21.85
CA ASN A 175 21.45 1.28 -23.13
C ASN A 175 21.18 2.78 -23.02
N HIS A 176 20.79 3.27 -21.81
CA HIS A 176 20.43 4.67 -21.63
C HIS A 176 21.67 5.58 -21.68
N ALA A 177 21.63 6.64 -22.51
CA ALA A 177 22.77 7.53 -22.75
C ALA A 177 23.32 8.21 -21.46
N LYS A 178 22.47 8.45 -20.47
CA LYS A 178 22.85 9.05 -19.18
C LYS A 178 23.18 8.02 -18.10
N SER A 179 23.20 6.72 -18.42
CA SER A 179 23.49 5.71 -17.41
C SER A 179 24.98 5.70 -17.05
N PRO A 180 25.33 5.89 -15.76
CA PRO A 180 26.73 5.85 -15.34
C PRO A 180 27.32 4.43 -15.33
N ARG A 181 26.46 3.40 -15.44
CA ARG A 181 26.84 1.99 -15.47
C ARG A 181 26.00 1.23 -16.52
N ASN A 182 26.64 0.47 -17.38
CA ASN A 182 26.03 -0.19 -18.54
C ASN A 182 26.24 -1.71 -18.62
N ASN A 183 26.57 -2.35 -17.50
CA ASN A 183 26.86 -3.78 -17.44
C ASN A 183 26.04 -4.52 -16.37
N PHE A 184 24.84 -4.04 -16.07
CA PHE A 184 23.93 -4.71 -15.15
C PHE A 184 23.44 -6.05 -15.71
N LYS A 185 23.34 -7.04 -14.83
CA LYS A 185 22.77 -8.36 -15.10
C LYS A 185 21.49 -8.55 -14.29
N MET A 186 20.67 -9.50 -14.72
CA MET A 186 19.51 -9.91 -13.92
C MET A 186 19.97 -10.38 -12.55
N GLY A 187 19.30 -9.89 -11.50
CA GLY A 187 19.66 -10.14 -10.11
C GLY A 187 20.68 -9.20 -9.49
N ASP A 188 21.34 -8.33 -10.28
CA ASP A 188 22.21 -7.31 -9.72
C ASP A 188 21.43 -6.31 -8.87
N VAL A 189 22.06 -5.77 -7.83
CA VAL A 189 21.55 -4.62 -7.10
C VAL A 189 21.80 -3.36 -7.93
N MET A 190 20.72 -2.69 -8.33
CA MET A 190 20.76 -1.48 -9.15
C MET A 190 20.60 -0.20 -8.32
N GLY A 191 20.14 -0.35 -7.10
CA GLY A 191 19.87 0.75 -6.19
C GLY A 191 19.36 0.27 -4.85
N GLY A 192 18.63 1.14 -4.15
CA GLY A 192 17.98 0.81 -2.90
C GLY A 192 16.67 1.56 -2.70
N ILE A 193 15.78 0.96 -1.95
CA ILE A 193 14.54 1.60 -1.48
C ILE A 193 14.77 2.02 -0.04
N ILE A 194 14.79 3.33 0.22
CA ILE A 194 14.84 3.87 1.58
C ILE A 194 13.43 4.06 2.12
N ILE A 195 13.19 3.56 3.33
CA ILE A 195 11.94 3.73 4.09
C ILE A 195 12.26 4.56 5.33
N ASN A 196 11.43 5.57 5.59
CA ASN A 196 11.53 6.47 6.74
C ASN A 196 10.28 6.33 7.58
N LEU A 197 10.43 5.89 8.83
CA LEU A 197 9.33 5.74 9.79
C LEU A 197 9.48 6.74 10.93
N PRO A 198 8.50 7.61 11.20
CA PRO A 198 8.54 8.50 12.36
C PRO A 198 8.42 7.69 13.66
N LEU A 199 9.31 7.98 14.61
CA LEU A 199 9.31 7.38 15.95
C LEU A 199 8.72 8.31 17.01
N GLY A 200 8.19 9.47 16.60
CA GLY A 200 7.66 10.48 17.49
C GLY A 200 8.70 11.49 17.97
N LYS A 201 8.41 12.20 19.07
CA LYS A 201 9.30 13.18 19.65
C LYS A 201 10.47 12.49 20.36
N ARG A 202 11.67 13.05 20.23
CA ARG A 202 12.87 12.56 20.93
C ARG A 202 12.62 12.58 22.46
N LYS A 203 12.69 11.40 23.09
CA LYS A 203 12.72 11.30 24.55
C LYS A 203 14.16 11.49 25.02
N VAL A 204 14.41 12.49 25.85
CA VAL A 204 15.73 12.86 26.40
C VAL A 204 16.19 11.89 27.49
N SER A 205 15.79 10.64 27.48
CA SER A 205 16.17 9.65 28.49
C SER A 205 17.19 8.68 27.93
N LYS A 206 18.32 8.55 28.61
CA LYS A 206 19.44 7.62 28.33
C LYS A 206 19.12 6.14 28.58
N VAL A 207 17.87 5.79 28.77
CA VAL A 207 17.44 4.39 28.93
C VAL A 207 17.07 3.86 27.55
N ASP A 208 17.62 2.72 27.15
CA ASP A 208 17.29 1.92 25.96
C ASP A 208 15.80 1.49 25.98
N LEU A 209 14.91 2.45 25.84
CA LEU A 209 13.50 2.16 25.58
C LEU A 209 13.43 1.66 24.13
N LYS A 210 13.21 0.36 23.95
CA LYS A 210 12.84 -0.22 22.65
C LYS A 210 11.68 0.62 22.11
N VAL A 211 11.95 1.45 21.11
CA VAL A 211 10.90 2.18 20.42
C VAL A 211 10.10 1.15 19.64
N LEU A 212 8.82 1.05 19.94
CA LEU A 212 7.92 0.11 19.33
C LEU A 212 6.77 0.92 18.68
N LEU A 213 6.17 0.38 17.62
CA LEU A 213 5.08 0.99 16.88
C LEU A 213 3.78 0.23 17.14
N PRO A 214 2.67 0.90 17.45
CA PRO A 214 1.37 0.26 17.55
C PRO A 214 1.01 -0.47 16.25
N PRO A 215 0.39 -1.67 16.31
CA PRO A 215 -0.04 -2.41 15.12
C PRO A 215 -0.93 -1.59 14.19
N GLU A 216 -1.80 -0.75 14.73
CA GLU A 216 -2.62 0.18 13.96
C GLU A 216 -1.78 1.13 13.10
N VAL A 217 -0.72 1.69 13.66
CA VAL A 217 0.19 2.59 12.93
C VAL A 217 0.89 1.84 11.79
N VAL A 218 1.33 0.62 12.04
CA VAL A 218 1.96 -0.23 11.02
C VAL A 218 0.97 -0.61 9.93
N ALA A 219 -0.26 -0.99 10.28
CA ALA A 219 -1.31 -1.28 9.32
C ALA A 219 -1.67 -0.06 8.46
N ASN A 220 -1.72 1.14 9.05
CA ASN A 220 -1.93 2.40 8.32
C ASN A 220 -0.80 2.65 7.29
N TYR A 221 0.47 2.36 7.63
CA TYR A 221 1.58 2.49 6.68
C TYR A 221 1.45 1.49 5.53
N ILE A 222 1.13 0.24 5.82
CA ILE A 222 0.93 -0.80 4.82
C ILE A 222 -0.23 -0.45 3.90
N HIS A 223 -1.38 -0.08 4.46
CA HIS A 223 -2.54 0.36 3.68
C HIS A 223 -2.20 1.55 2.78
N SER A 224 -1.48 2.55 3.28
CA SER A 224 -1.06 3.70 2.49
C SER A 224 -0.27 3.29 1.25
N VAL A 225 0.65 2.33 1.38
CA VAL A 225 1.41 1.79 0.24
C VAL A 225 0.49 1.05 -0.73
N VAL A 226 -0.33 0.12 -0.23
CA VAL A 226 -1.25 -0.68 -1.05
C VAL A 226 -2.21 0.23 -1.83
N ALA A 227 -2.87 1.17 -1.15
CA ALA A 227 -3.81 2.09 -1.75
C ALA A 227 -3.16 3.02 -2.79
N SER A 228 -1.94 3.51 -2.49
CA SER A 228 -1.21 4.39 -3.41
C SER A 228 -0.77 3.68 -4.69
N HIS A 229 -0.25 2.46 -4.58
CA HIS A 229 0.13 1.65 -5.73
C HIS A 229 -1.09 1.27 -6.58
N ARG A 230 -2.19 0.88 -5.94
CA ARG A 230 -3.45 0.61 -6.63
C ARG A 230 -3.99 1.85 -7.34
N HIS A 231 -3.93 3.02 -6.69
CA HIS A 231 -4.37 4.28 -7.28
C HIS A 231 -3.58 4.62 -8.55
N VAL A 232 -2.24 4.56 -8.47
CA VAL A 232 -1.36 4.82 -9.62
C VAL A 232 -1.62 3.82 -10.74
N TYR A 233 -1.75 2.54 -10.41
CA TYR A 233 -2.06 1.50 -11.37
C TYR A 233 -3.40 1.73 -12.07
N SER A 234 -4.46 1.98 -11.29
CA SER A 234 -5.79 2.21 -11.84
C SER A 234 -5.84 3.46 -12.70
N LYS A 235 -5.37 4.60 -12.18
CA LYS A 235 -5.57 5.90 -12.83
C LYS A 235 -4.57 6.17 -13.97
N TYR A 236 -3.27 5.91 -13.72
CA TYR A 236 -2.24 6.28 -14.70
C TYR A 236 -1.94 5.19 -15.72
N ILE A 237 -2.39 3.96 -15.47
CA ILE A 237 -2.17 2.84 -16.39
C ILE A 237 -3.51 2.39 -16.97
N VAL A 238 -4.40 1.82 -16.16
CA VAL A 238 -5.64 1.21 -16.68
C VAL A 238 -6.55 2.25 -17.31
N ASP A 239 -7.04 3.25 -16.54
CA ASP A 239 -7.99 4.24 -17.05
C ASP A 239 -7.41 5.00 -18.25
N ARG A 240 -6.17 5.51 -18.11
CA ARG A 240 -5.53 6.29 -19.18
C ARG A 240 -5.40 5.53 -20.50
N LEU A 241 -5.00 4.26 -20.45
CA LEU A 241 -4.82 3.46 -21.66
C LEU A 241 -6.15 3.02 -22.27
N GLN A 242 -7.16 2.76 -21.42
CA GLN A 242 -8.53 2.46 -21.87
C GLN A 242 -9.20 3.68 -22.51
N ASP A 243 -9.12 4.85 -21.89
CA ASP A 243 -9.69 6.10 -22.39
C ASP A 243 -9.11 6.51 -23.75
N LYS A 244 -7.84 6.20 -23.96
CA LYS A 244 -7.14 6.40 -25.24
C LYS A 244 -7.36 5.26 -26.25
N ASN A 245 -8.15 4.23 -25.93
CA ASN A 245 -8.35 3.01 -26.72
C ASN A 245 -7.04 2.30 -27.12
N ILE A 246 -5.98 2.40 -26.30
CA ILE A 246 -4.68 1.78 -26.54
C ILE A 246 -4.65 0.34 -26.05
N LEU A 247 -5.09 0.11 -24.79
CA LEU A 247 -5.09 -1.20 -24.18
C LEU A 247 -6.18 -1.29 -23.11
N ARG A 248 -6.92 -2.40 -23.11
CA ARG A 248 -7.96 -2.67 -22.11
C ARG A 248 -7.43 -3.51 -20.95
N SER A 249 -8.12 -3.48 -19.84
CA SER A 249 -7.95 -4.44 -18.75
C SER A 249 -9.05 -5.49 -18.80
N THR A 250 -8.70 -6.76 -18.55
CA THR A 250 -9.65 -7.89 -18.59
C THR A 250 -9.35 -8.92 -17.50
N GLU A 251 -10.33 -9.73 -17.17
CA GLU A 251 -10.14 -10.86 -16.24
C GLU A 251 -9.17 -11.91 -16.80
N ASN A 252 -9.15 -12.09 -18.13
CA ASN A 252 -8.34 -13.07 -18.85
C ASN A 252 -7.03 -12.46 -19.39
N TRP A 253 -6.46 -11.47 -18.70
CA TRP A 253 -5.31 -10.71 -19.13
C TRP A 253 -4.07 -11.55 -19.51
N LEU A 254 -3.92 -12.75 -18.90
CA LEU A 254 -2.81 -13.67 -19.22
C LEU A 254 -2.96 -14.28 -20.63
N GLN A 255 -4.18 -14.60 -21.07
CA GLN A 255 -4.50 -15.19 -22.37
C GLN A 255 -4.68 -14.12 -23.44
N GLU A 256 -5.04 -12.92 -23.04
CA GLU A 256 -5.28 -11.77 -23.89
C GLU A 256 -4.08 -10.81 -23.87
N LYS A 257 -3.94 -10.00 -24.91
CA LYS A 257 -2.99 -8.88 -24.91
C LYS A 257 -3.63 -7.71 -24.13
N ALA A 258 -3.81 -7.89 -22.82
CA ALA A 258 -4.55 -6.99 -21.96
C ALA A 258 -3.81 -6.72 -20.64
N LEU A 259 -4.28 -5.74 -19.87
CA LEU A 259 -3.84 -5.46 -18.51
C LEU A 259 -4.65 -6.31 -17.51
N PRO A 260 -4.07 -6.74 -16.38
CA PRO A 260 -4.85 -7.23 -15.25
C PRO A 260 -5.79 -6.15 -14.72
N LEU A 261 -6.95 -6.56 -14.22
CA LEU A 261 -7.83 -5.65 -13.49
C LEU A 261 -7.13 -5.11 -12.23
N PRO A 262 -7.44 -3.89 -11.75
CA PRO A 262 -6.86 -3.37 -10.50
C PRO A 262 -7.05 -4.29 -9.28
N ALA A 263 -8.15 -5.02 -9.22
CA ALA A 263 -8.37 -6.04 -8.19
C ALA A 263 -7.40 -7.22 -8.33
N GLN A 264 -7.17 -7.71 -9.55
CA GLN A 264 -6.21 -8.79 -9.82
C GLN A 264 -4.77 -8.36 -9.50
N PHE A 265 -4.38 -7.11 -9.83
CA PHE A 265 -3.08 -6.56 -9.44
C PHE A 265 -2.87 -6.67 -7.92
N LEU A 266 -3.87 -6.30 -7.10
CA LEU A 266 -3.79 -6.43 -5.65
C LEU A 266 -3.77 -7.89 -5.19
N MET A 267 -4.60 -8.76 -5.77
CA MET A 267 -4.69 -10.18 -5.38
C MET A 267 -3.38 -10.93 -5.65
N GLU A 268 -2.80 -10.74 -6.85
CA GLU A 268 -1.54 -11.37 -7.23
C GLU A 268 -0.38 -10.90 -6.33
N THR A 269 -0.30 -9.60 -6.07
CA THR A 269 0.75 -9.06 -5.21
C THR A 269 0.56 -9.44 -3.74
N SER A 270 -0.68 -9.57 -3.27
CA SER A 270 -0.97 -10.08 -1.91
C SER A 270 -0.52 -11.54 -1.76
N GLN A 271 -0.70 -12.36 -2.80
CA GLN A 271 -0.20 -13.73 -2.77
C GLN A 271 1.33 -13.77 -2.64
N VAL A 272 2.05 -12.93 -3.39
CA VAL A 272 3.52 -12.81 -3.26
C VAL A 272 3.94 -12.41 -1.84
N VAL A 273 3.21 -11.48 -1.20
CA VAL A 273 3.48 -11.07 0.18
C VAL A 273 3.24 -12.22 1.15
N ARG A 274 2.14 -12.95 1.01
CA ARG A 274 1.76 -14.11 1.83
C ARG A 274 2.80 -15.22 1.78
N ASP A 275 3.29 -15.51 0.59
CA ASP A 275 4.27 -16.57 0.34
C ASP A 275 5.62 -16.32 1.03
N ARG A 276 5.93 -15.04 1.34
CA ARG A 276 7.13 -14.68 2.13
C ARG A 276 7.03 -15.04 3.62
N ARG A 277 5.82 -15.33 4.13
CA ARG A 277 5.57 -15.79 5.51
C ARG A 277 6.15 -14.89 6.61
N LEU A 278 6.19 -13.58 6.37
CA LEU A 278 6.75 -12.61 7.34
C LEU A 278 5.77 -12.23 8.46
N GLY A 279 4.55 -12.73 8.45
CA GLY A 279 3.53 -12.35 9.42
C GLY A 279 2.68 -11.15 8.99
N LEU A 280 2.62 -10.89 7.69
CA LEU A 280 1.79 -9.90 7.04
C LEU A 280 0.93 -10.55 5.96
N ASP A 281 -0.33 -10.15 5.89
CA ASP A 281 -1.21 -10.38 4.75
C ASP A 281 -2.06 -9.13 4.48
N PHE A 282 -2.50 -8.98 3.23
CA PHE A 282 -3.57 -8.05 2.89
C PHE A 282 -4.48 -8.65 1.83
N ARG A 283 -5.76 -8.28 1.84
CA ARG A 283 -6.77 -8.78 0.88
C ARG A 283 -7.74 -7.68 0.50
N LEU A 284 -8.27 -7.78 -0.71
CA LEU A 284 -9.45 -7.04 -1.13
C LEU A 284 -10.68 -7.89 -0.84
N ILE A 285 -11.64 -7.34 -0.10
CA ILE A 285 -12.87 -8.03 0.30
C ILE A 285 -14.09 -7.13 0.04
N SER A 286 -15.27 -7.73 -0.13
CA SER A 286 -16.53 -7.00 -0.33
C SER A 286 -17.72 -7.78 0.23
N LEU A 287 -18.77 -7.06 0.66
CA LEU A 287 -20.07 -7.66 0.96
C LEU A 287 -20.81 -8.07 -0.33
N GLN A 288 -20.42 -7.48 -1.46
CA GLN A 288 -21.04 -7.70 -2.77
C GLN A 288 -19.97 -8.05 -3.81
N PRO A 289 -19.22 -9.15 -3.59
CA PRO A 289 -18.10 -9.50 -4.44
C PRO A 289 -18.58 -10.06 -5.79
N ILE A 290 -17.98 -9.62 -6.90
CA ILE A 290 -18.13 -10.28 -8.19
C ILE A 290 -17.52 -11.68 -8.12
N ASN A 291 -16.26 -11.76 -7.69
CA ASN A 291 -15.62 -13.03 -7.35
C ASN A 291 -15.97 -13.41 -5.91
N ARG A 292 -16.72 -14.46 -5.72
CA ARG A 292 -17.19 -14.94 -4.40
C ARG A 292 -16.06 -15.23 -3.40
N SER A 293 -14.86 -15.53 -3.88
CA SER A 293 -13.68 -15.73 -3.02
C SER A 293 -13.22 -14.44 -2.32
N ASN A 294 -13.69 -13.28 -2.78
CA ASN A 294 -13.41 -11.98 -2.17
C ASN A 294 -14.49 -11.58 -1.13
N GLY A 295 -15.34 -12.49 -0.72
CA GLY A 295 -16.23 -12.28 0.42
C GLY A 295 -15.49 -12.24 1.75
N PRO A 296 -16.15 -11.77 2.85
CA PRO A 296 -15.60 -11.81 4.19
C PRO A 296 -15.36 -13.27 4.62
N ALA A 297 -14.19 -13.55 5.20
CA ALA A 297 -13.81 -14.89 5.63
C ALA A 297 -14.29 -15.24 7.05
N ASN A 298 -14.68 -14.25 7.82
CA ASN A 298 -15.12 -14.40 9.20
C ASN A 298 -16.05 -13.24 9.60
N GLU A 299 -16.60 -13.32 10.80
CA GLU A 299 -17.55 -12.35 11.34
C GLU A 299 -16.91 -10.96 11.55
N PHE A 300 -15.64 -10.89 11.97
CA PHE A 300 -14.93 -9.64 12.10
C PHE A 300 -14.86 -8.87 10.77
N GLU A 301 -14.53 -9.57 9.68
CA GLU A 301 -14.48 -8.97 8.34
C GLU A 301 -15.86 -8.53 7.85
N ARG A 302 -16.91 -9.32 8.14
CA ARG A 302 -18.29 -8.95 7.77
C ARG A 302 -18.73 -7.67 8.48
N VAL A 303 -18.60 -7.64 9.81
CA VAL A 303 -18.95 -6.47 10.63
C VAL A 303 -18.10 -5.25 10.24
N GLY A 304 -16.82 -5.47 10.00
CA GLY A 304 -15.90 -4.41 9.58
C GLY A 304 -16.24 -3.80 8.23
N LEU A 305 -16.69 -4.60 7.26
CA LEU A 305 -17.17 -4.10 5.97
C LEU A 305 -18.44 -3.25 6.14
N GLU A 306 -19.40 -3.71 6.94
CA GLU A 306 -20.60 -2.93 7.27
C GLU A 306 -20.24 -1.60 7.96
N ALA A 307 -19.28 -1.63 8.89
CA ALA A 307 -18.83 -0.44 9.59
C ALA A 307 -18.16 0.60 8.68
N VAL A 308 -17.28 0.18 7.74
CA VAL A 308 -16.64 1.09 6.81
C VAL A 308 -17.57 1.57 5.70
N GLU A 309 -18.63 0.82 5.37
CA GLU A 309 -19.67 1.30 4.45
C GLU A 309 -20.46 2.47 5.06
N VAL A 310 -20.75 2.40 6.37
CA VAL A 310 -21.45 3.48 7.09
C VAL A 310 -20.52 4.65 7.43
N HIS A 311 -19.27 4.37 7.78
CA HIS A 311 -18.28 5.36 8.24
C HIS A 311 -16.97 5.28 7.44
N PRO A 312 -16.96 5.66 6.15
CA PRO A 312 -15.79 5.47 5.28
C PRO A 312 -14.58 6.37 5.60
N ALA A 313 -14.71 7.27 6.58
CA ALA A 313 -13.59 8.10 7.03
C ALA A 313 -12.66 7.38 8.03
N ARG A 314 -13.03 6.21 8.53
CA ARG A 314 -12.29 5.49 9.57
C ARG A 314 -12.15 4.01 9.23
N PRO A 315 -10.98 3.39 9.45
CA PRO A 315 -10.84 1.96 9.37
C PRO A 315 -11.58 1.27 10.53
N TYR A 316 -12.06 0.06 10.29
CA TYR A 316 -12.50 -0.83 11.36
C TYR A 316 -11.32 -1.68 11.82
N ILE A 317 -10.94 -1.60 13.08
CA ILE A 317 -9.74 -2.24 13.61
C ILE A 317 -10.07 -3.16 14.79
N GLY A 318 -9.29 -4.21 14.98
CA GLY A 318 -9.41 -5.07 16.14
C GLY A 318 -8.34 -6.16 16.19
N GLN A 319 -8.29 -6.82 17.35
CA GLN A 319 -7.50 -8.01 17.56
C GLN A 319 -8.41 -9.22 17.62
N THR A 320 -7.99 -10.33 17.02
CA THR A 320 -8.75 -11.58 17.00
C THR A 320 -7.79 -12.77 16.88
N ARG A 321 -8.33 -13.98 16.75
CA ARG A 321 -7.53 -15.18 16.52
C ARG A 321 -7.81 -15.80 15.16
N LEU A 322 -6.75 -16.14 14.45
CA LEU A 322 -6.81 -16.84 13.18
C LEU A 322 -5.88 -18.06 13.21
N GLY A 323 -6.45 -19.26 13.06
CA GLY A 323 -5.67 -20.50 13.11
C GLY A 323 -4.88 -20.67 14.42
N GLY A 324 -5.43 -20.23 15.56
CA GLY A 324 -4.80 -20.32 16.88
C GLY A 324 -3.76 -19.24 17.17
N ARG A 325 -3.48 -18.34 16.24
CA ARG A 325 -2.53 -17.21 16.41
C ARG A 325 -3.28 -15.92 16.64
N ASP A 326 -2.73 -15.08 17.52
CA ASP A 326 -3.25 -13.74 17.73
C ASP A 326 -2.88 -12.86 16.54
N ILE A 327 -3.87 -12.11 16.03
CA ILE A 327 -3.72 -11.21 14.89
C ILE A 327 -4.33 -9.84 15.21
N PHE A 328 -3.75 -8.82 14.62
CA PHE A 328 -4.37 -7.50 14.46
C PHE A 328 -4.90 -7.39 13.04
N GLN A 329 -6.15 -6.95 12.89
CA GLN A 329 -6.75 -6.68 11.58
C GLN A 329 -7.24 -5.24 11.52
N ALA A 330 -7.03 -4.62 10.36
CA ALA A 330 -7.58 -3.32 10.02
C ALA A 330 -8.25 -3.40 8.64
N ILE A 331 -9.51 -2.98 8.56
CA ILE A 331 -10.30 -2.95 7.34
C ILE A 331 -10.48 -1.50 6.93
N TYR A 332 -9.93 -1.14 5.79
CA TYR A 332 -9.99 0.20 5.21
C TYR A 332 -11.03 0.22 4.10
N PRO A 333 -11.83 1.28 3.96
CA PRO A 333 -12.80 1.38 2.88
C PRO A 333 -12.09 1.39 1.52
N ASP A 334 -12.62 0.62 0.59
CA ASP A 334 -12.21 0.63 -0.81
C ASP A 334 -13.23 1.39 -1.64
N LEU A 335 -12.87 2.61 -2.04
CA LEU A 335 -13.75 3.53 -2.72
C LEU A 335 -13.70 3.36 -4.24
N ALA A 336 -14.80 3.65 -4.91
CA ALA A 336 -14.88 3.82 -6.36
C ALA A 336 -14.10 5.09 -6.77
N VAL A 337 -12.82 4.96 -7.09
CA VAL A 337 -11.92 6.08 -7.38
C VAL A 337 -11.80 6.42 -8.87
N SER A 338 -12.43 5.62 -9.75
CA SER A 338 -12.39 5.82 -11.19
C SER A 338 -13.69 5.40 -11.88
N GLN A 339 -13.94 5.95 -13.06
CA GLN A 339 -15.09 5.53 -13.91
C GLN A 339 -14.94 4.07 -14.35
N GLY A 340 -13.72 3.59 -14.51
CA GLY A 340 -13.46 2.18 -14.83
C GLY A 340 -13.97 1.22 -13.75
N CYS A 341 -13.83 1.59 -12.45
CA CYS A 341 -14.41 0.81 -11.36
C CYS A 341 -15.92 0.65 -11.50
N ILE A 342 -16.60 1.79 -11.67
CA ILE A 342 -18.06 1.88 -11.75
C ILE A 342 -18.59 1.15 -13.00
N ALA A 343 -18.00 1.44 -14.15
CA ALA A 343 -18.42 0.86 -15.42
C ALA A 343 -18.33 -0.67 -15.41
N CYS A 344 -17.21 -1.20 -14.91
CA CYS A 344 -17.01 -2.64 -14.78
C CYS A 344 -18.02 -3.26 -13.80
N HIS A 345 -18.10 -2.76 -12.57
CA HIS A 345 -18.97 -3.34 -11.54
C HIS A 345 -20.46 -3.23 -11.89
N ASN A 346 -20.90 -2.11 -12.47
CA ASN A 346 -22.32 -1.94 -12.82
C ASN A 346 -22.73 -2.77 -14.05
N ALA A 347 -21.80 -3.03 -14.98
CA ALA A 347 -22.07 -3.80 -16.20
C ALA A 347 -21.84 -5.32 -16.03
N HIS A 348 -21.02 -5.74 -15.07
CA HIS A 348 -20.59 -7.13 -14.96
C HIS A 348 -21.79 -8.08 -14.68
N PRO A 349 -21.96 -9.19 -15.43
CA PRO A 349 -23.11 -10.09 -15.27
C PRO A 349 -23.26 -10.65 -13.84
N GLN A 350 -22.15 -10.95 -13.19
CA GLN A 350 -22.12 -11.54 -11.85
C GLN A 350 -22.08 -10.49 -10.72
N SER A 351 -22.13 -9.18 -11.04
CA SER A 351 -22.15 -8.16 -10.00
C SER A 351 -23.48 -8.16 -9.25
N PRO A 352 -23.47 -8.33 -7.92
CA PRO A 352 -24.70 -8.29 -7.12
C PRO A 352 -25.29 -6.88 -7.01
N LYS A 353 -24.47 -5.83 -7.14
CA LYS A 353 -24.86 -4.41 -7.10
C LYS A 353 -24.46 -3.74 -8.40
N LYS A 354 -25.37 -2.99 -9.03
CA LYS A 354 -25.22 -2.40 -10.37
C LYS A 354 -25.50 -0.88 -10.42
N ASP A 355 -25.44 -0.23 -9.27
CA ASP A 355 -25.78 1.20 -9.12
C ASP A 355 -24.68 1.98 -8.39
N TYR A 356 -23.44 1.49 -8.43
CA TYR A 356 -22.28 2.19 -7.85
C TYR A 356 -22.07 3.55 -8.48
N ARG A 357 -21.68 4.52 -7.65
CA ARG A 357 -21.31 5.89 -8.02
C ARG A 357 -19.90 6.21 -7.56
N MET A 358 -19.34 7.31 -8.05
CA MET A 358 -18.03 7.79 -7.58
C MET A 358 -18.05 8.00 -6.06
N ASN A 359 -16.99 7.54 -5.40
CA ASN A 359 -16.77 7.56 -3.96
C ASN A 359 -17.67 6.61 -3.15
N ASP A 360 -18.50 5.79 -3.78
CA ASP A 360 -19.17 4.72 -3.05
C ASP A 360 -18.13 3.72 -2.51
N VAL A 361 -18.41 3.15 -1.34
CA VAL A 361 -17.63 2.02 -0.80
C VAL A 361 -18.00 0.78 -1.60
N MET A 362 -17.02 0.20 -2.27
CA MET A 362 -17.19 -1.02 -3.08
C MET A 362 -16.74 -2.27 -2.32
N GLY A 363 -16.04 -2.08 -1.23
CA GLY A 363 -15.50 -3.14 -0.39
C GLY A 363 -14.52 -2.59 0.63
N GLY A 364 -13.56 -3.42 1.04
CA GLY A 364 -12.50 -3.05 1.97
C GLY A 364 -11.18 -3.69 1.63
N ILE A 365 -10.08 -3.00 1.96
CA ILE A 365 -8.74 -3.57 2.00
C ILE A 365 -8.48 -3.98 3.45
N VAL A 366 -8.41 -5.28 3.71
CA VAL A 366 -8.04 -5.80 5.02
C VAL A 366 -6.53 -6.00 5.10
N VAL A 367 -5.91 -5.43 6.13
CA VAL A 367 -4.50 -5.66 6.50
C VAL A 367 -4.49 -6.53 7.75
N THR A 368 -3.78 -7.64 7.70
CA THR A 368 -3.64 -8.60 8.80
C THR A 368 -2.19 -8.66 9.24
N LEU A 369 -1.92 -8.39 10.52
CA LEU A 369 -0.62 -8.53 11.15
C LEU A 369 -0.70 -9.67 12.17
N TYR A 370 0.17 -10.67 12.02
CA TYR A 370 0.29 -11.76 12.98
C TYR A 370 1.14 -11.29 14.14
N LEU A 371 0.54 -11.25 15.33
CA LEU A 371 1.21 -10.83 16.56
C LEU A 371 1.99 -12.03 17.11
N GLN A 372 3.28 -11.81 17.42
CA GLN A 372 4.17 -12.85 17.98
C GLN A 372 4.19 -12.79 19.50
#